data_257daa1c9724c410b3cc5f728d362d2d
#
_entry.id   257daa1c9724c410b3cc5f728d362d2d
#
_cell.length_a   1.000
_cell.length_b   1.000
_cell.length_c   1.000
_cell.angle_alpha   90.00
_cell.angle_beta   90.00
_cell.angle_gamma   90.00
#
_symmetry.space_group_name_H-M   'P 1'
#
loop_
_entity.id
_entity.type
_entity.pdbx_description
1 polymer ?
#
loop_
_entity_poly.entity_id
_entity_poly.type
_entity_poly.pdbx_seq_one_letter_code
_entity_poly.pdbx_strand_id
1 'polypeptide(L)'
;SGTTLKALMNTSKINKDIKGGNKLLENWPKGAGTNETTLKVLLSTFGFQLESVQREAPVLGKIENYTVKLKRPENGRKSNYKHPIAAFGSEAEEKGFRVICLFGKTDASRLIDTFKEVGNAKHTLVLLDYALPLAERRILARKTKTDLSGKIFAVVDRVVLVYLAKHYTETAMNRMLMAVIMPFASYQPYIDKSVDIMPQEIFIGRKYELEKIESPTGINIVYGGRQLGKSALL
;
A
#
# COMPACT_ATOMS: atom_id res chain seq x y z
N SER A 1 30.55 2.76 30.34
CA SER A 1 30.51 1.84 29.18
C SER A 1 29.09 1.73 28.54
N GLY A 2 28.02 1.97 29.30
CA GLY A 2 26.63 1.91 28.75
C GLY A 2 26.29 3.02 27.74
N THR A 3 26.89 4.18 27.88
CA THR A 3 26.64 5.33 26.99
C THR A 3 27.25 5.10 25.61
N THR A 4 28.38 4.45 25.52
CA THR A 4 29.09 4.16 24.26
C THR A 4 28.33 3.11 23.43
N LEU A 5 27.72 2.10 24.07
CA LEU A 5 26.95 1.06 23.38
C LEU A 5 25.64 1.61 22.79
N LYS A 6 24.93 2.49 23.54
CA LYS A 6 23.76 3.19 23.03
C LYS A 6 24.09 4.12 21.85
N ALA A 7 25.23 4.81 21.89
CA ALA A 7 25.69 5.64 20.79
C ALA A 7 26.01 4.81 19.53
N LEU A 8 26.68 3.66 19.67
CA LEU A 8 26.97 2.75 18.57
C LEU A 8 25.71 2.13 17.97
N MET A 9 24.72 1.76 18.79
CA MET A 9 23.43 1.25 18.31
C MET A 9 22.64 2.32 17.55
N ASN A 10 22.66 3.58 18.01
CA ASN A 10 22.03 4.69 17.30
C ASN A 10 22.73 4.99 15.96
N THR A 11 24.05 4.94 15.90
CA THR A 11 24.81 5.12 14.66
C THR A 11 24.49 4.01 13.65
N SER A 12 24.40 2.75 14.09
CA SER A 12 24.04 1.63 13.23
C SER A 12 22.62 1.79 12.65
N LYS A 13 21.65 2.24 13.46
CA LYS A 13 20.29 2.53 13.00
C LYS A 13 20.25 3.68 11.99
N ILE A 14 20.94 4.78 12.29
CA ILE A 14 21.04 5.94 11.38
C ILE A 14 21.63 5.52 10.03
N ASN A 15 22.68 4.70 10.02
CA ASN A 15 23.29 4.20 8.79
C ASN A 15 22.33 3.32 7.98
N LYS A 16 21.52 2.48 8.62
CA LYS A 16 20.49 1.68 7.95
C LYS A 16 19.40 2.56 7.34
N ASP A 17 18.94 3.55 8.09
CA ASP A 17 17.89 4.46 7.63
C ASP A 17 18.37 5.32 6.45
N ILE A 18 19.61 5.83 6.48
CA ILE A 18 20.24 6.52 5.35
C ILE A 18 20.35 5.61 4.12
N LYS A 19 20.79 4.36 4.31
CA LYS A 19 20.90 3.39 3.21
C LYS A 19 19.53 3.06 2.61
N GLY A 20 18.48 2.95 3.43
CA GLY A 20 17.11 2.74 2.97
C GLY A 20 16.56 3.95 2.19
N GLY A 21 16.79 5.16 2.70
CA GLY A 21 16.44 6.40 2.00
C GLY A 21 17.12 6.51 0.63
N ASN A 22 18.41 6.21 0.54
CA ASN A 22 19.15 6.19 -0.72
C ASN A 22 18.59 5.15 -1.70
N LYS A 23 18.24 3.96 -1.23
CA LYS A 23 17.60 2.93 -2.08
C LYS A 23 16.29 3.42 -2.71
N LEU A 24 15.47 4.21 -2.00
CA LEU A 24 14.27 4.81 -2.56
C LEU A 24 14.59 5.75 -3.72
N LEU A 25 15.61 6.60 -3.55
CA LEU A 25 16.02 7.58 -4.57
C LEU A 25 16.67 6.93 -5.79
N GLU A 26 17.50 5.91 -5.58
CA GLU A 26 18.22 5.19 -6.63
C GLU A 26 17.30 4.37 -7.52
N ASN A 27 16.29 3.71 -6.90
CA ASN A 27 15.35 2.84 -7.59
C ASN A 27 14.06 3.54 -8.04
N TRP A 28 14.00 4.86 -7.93
CA TRP A 28 12.86 5.61 -8.44
C TRP A 28 12.80 5.56 -9.98
N PRO A 29 11.62 5.32 -10.56
CA PRO A 29 11.47 5.30 -12.01
C PRO A 29 11.90 6.61 -12.66
N LYS A 30 12.82 6.55 -13.61
CA LYS A 30 13.41 7.71 -14.32
C LYS A 30 13.29 7.53 -15.82
N GLY A 31 12.12 7.78 -16.37
CA GLY A 31 11.90 7.61 -17.80
C GLY A 31 11.61 6.16 -18.23
N ALA A 32 11.40 5.95 -19.51
CA ALA A 32 11.11 4.64 -20.06
C ALA A 32 12.25 3.64 -19.81
N GLY A 33 11.89 2.41 -19.39
CA GLY A 33 12.85 1.35 -19.13
C GLY A 33 12.94 0.96 -17.65
N THR A 34 12.02 1.38 -16.80
CA THR A 34 11.86 0.79 -15.47
C THR A 34 11.63 -0.71 -15.63
N ASN A 35 12.42 -1.52 -14.93
CA ASN A 35 12.27 -2.97 -14.99
C ASN A 35 11.61 -3.49 -13.69
N GLU A 36 11.11 -4.71 -13.74
CA GLU A 36 10.44 -5.37 -12.63
C GLU A 36 11.34 -5.48 -11.40
N THR A 37 12.63 -5.72 -11.59
CA THR A 37 13.61 -5.84 -10.50
C THR A 37 13.76 -4.52 -9.74
N THR A 38 13.93 -3.42 -10.45
CA THR A 38 14.01 -2.08 -9.86
C THR A 38 12.74 -1.73 -9.10
N LEU A 39 11.58 -1.99 -9.69
CA LEU A 39 10.29 -1.75 -9.06
C LEU A 39 10.09 -2.65 -7.82
N LYS A 40 10.53 -3.91 -7.89
CA LYS A 40 10.50 -4.83 -6.75
C LYS A 40 11.35 -4.32 -5.58
N VAL A 41 12.56 -3.82 -5.85
CA VAL A 41 13.43 -3.21 -4.83
C VAL A 41 12.76 -1.98 -4.22
N LEU A 42 12.22 -1.08 -5.04
CA LEU A 42 11.53 0.13 -4.58
C LEU A 42 10.35 -0.20 -3.67
N LEU A 43 9.43 -1.07 -4.12
CA LEU A 43 8.25 -1.44 -3.35
C LEU A 43 8.61 -2.18 -2.06
N SER A 44 9.61 -3.07 -2.09
CA SER A 44 10.11 -3.72 -0.87
C SER A 44 10.70 -2.70 0.11
N THR A 45 11.36 -1.66 -0.38
CA THR A 45 11.90 -0.56 0.44
C THR A 45 10.77 0.30 1.04
N PHE A 46 9.64 0.42 0.36
CA PHE A 46 8.40 0.99 0.92
C PHE A 46 7.73 0.08 1.97
N GLY A 47 8.24 -1.12 2.17
CA GLY A 47 7.74 -2.06 3.18
C GLY A 47 6.68 -3.05 2.68
N PHE A 48 6.44 -3.13 1.36
CA PHE A 48 5.58 -4.15 0.79
C PHE A 48 6.27 -5.52 0.78
N GLN A 49 5.55 -6.56 1.20
CA GLN A 49 6.00 -7.95 1.11
C GLN A 49 5.53 -8.55 -0.22
N LEU A 50 6.43 -8.63 -1.19
CA LEU A 50 6.08 -8.95 -2.56
C LEU A 50 6.18 -10.45 -2.85
N GLU A 51 5.15 -11.00 -3.47
CA GLU A 51 5.18 -12.28 -4.17
C GLU A 51 5.72 -12.08 -5.59
N SER A 52 5.04 -11.25 -6.37
CA SER A 52 5.41 -11.00 -7.76
C SER A 52 5.19 -9.55 -8.18
N VAL A 53 5.99 -9.12 -9.15
CA VAL A 53 5.82 -7.88 -9.91
C VAL A 53 5.88 -8.29 -11.38
N GLN A 54 4.83 -8.02 -12.14
CA GLN A 54 4.70 -8.39 -13.53
C GLN A 54 4.40 -7.16 -14.38
N ARG A 55 5.16 -6.96 -15.43
CA ARG A 55 4.92 -5.89 -16.39
C ARG A 55 3.73 -6.27 -17.25
N GLU A 56 2.78 -5.37 -17.35
CA GLU A 56 1.63 -5.46 -18.25
C GLU A 56 1.94 -4.75 -19.57
N ALA A 57 1.06 -4.93 -20.55
CA ALA A 57 1.16 -4.17 -21.79
C ALA A 57 1.15 -2.66 -21.49
N PRO A 58 2.02 -1.87 -22.14
CA PRO A 58 2.05 -0.42 -21.96
C PRO A 58 0.72 0.17 -22.42
N VAL A 59 0.15 1.07 -21.60
CA VAL A 59 -1.05 1.81 -21.94
C VAL A 59 -0.64 3.08 -22.68
N LEU A 60 -1.26 3.36 -23.82
CA LEU A 60 -0.97 4.52 -24.69
C LEU A 60 0.51 4.67 -25.10
N GLY A 61 1.28 3.59 -25.10
CA GLY A 61 2.69 3.57 -25.53
C GLY A 61 3.67 4.36 -24.63
N LYS A 62 3.20 5.05 -23.60
CA LYS A 62 4.01 5.93 -22.74
C LYS A 62 3.88 5.64 -21.25
N ILE A 63 2.88 4.87 -20.85
CA ILE A 63 2.58 4.57 -19.45
C ILE A 63 3.04 3.16 -19.16
N GLU A 64 4.01 3.04 -18.29
CA GLU A 64 4.43 1.73 -17.80
C GLU A 64 3.45 1.24 -16.75
N ASN A 65 2.96 0.01 -16.93
CA ASN A 65 1.92 -0.60 -16.11
C ASN A 65 2.41 -1.94 -15.56
N TYR A 66 2.21 -2.14 -14.26
CA TYR A 66 2.63 -3.35 -13.57
C TYR A 66 1.51 -3.86 -12.67
N THR A 67 1.36 -5.18 -12.60
CA THR A 67 0.55 -5.85 -11.57
C THR A 67 1.48 -6.36 -10.49
N VAL A 68 1.13 -6.07 -9.24
CA VAL A 68 1.88 -6.45 -8.05
C VAL A 68 1.01 -7.33 -7.17
N LYS A 69 1.51 -8.51 -6.79
CA LYS A 69 0.89 -9.36 -5.78
C LYS A 69 1.71 -9.36 -4.51
N LEU A 70 1.04 -9.35 -3.38
CA LEU A 70 1.68 -9.45 -2.07
C LEU A 70 1.83 -10.91 -1.65
N LYS A 71 2.88 -11.15 -0.90
CA LYS A 71 3.21 -12.49 -0.40
C LYS A 71 2.15 -12.95 0.61
N ARG A 72 1.64 -14.15 0.44
CA ARG A 72 0.75 -14.78 1.41
C ARG A 72 1.46 -15.01 2.72
N PRO A 73 0.74 -14.87 3.84
CA PRO A 73 1.28 -15.23 5.15
C PRO A 73 1.51 -16.74 5.24
N GLU A 74 2.63 -17.13 5.83
CA GLU A 74 3.02 -18.54 5.92
C GLU A 74 2.10 -19.36 6.84
N ASN A 75 1.39 -18.73 7.78
CA ASN A 75 0.62 -19.40 8.83
C ASN A 75 -0.88 -19.03 8.84
N GLY A 76 -1.52 -18.93 7.69
CA GLY A 76 -2.97 -18.71 7.61
C GLY A 76 -3.44 -17.39 8.24
N ARG A 77 -4.49 -17.41 9.07
CA ARG A 77 -5.12 -16.23 9.68
C ARG A 77 -4.24 -15.39 10.62
N LYS A 78 -3.06 -15.87 11.00
CA LYS A 78 -2.13 -15.20 11.95
C LYS A 78 -1.06 -14.35 11.27
N SER A 79 -1.28 -13.89 10.06
CA SER A 79 -0.29 -13.05 9.43
C SER A 79 -0.28 -11.66 10.06
N ASN A 80 0.89 -11.24 10.47
CA ASN A 80 1.16 -9.85 10.79
C ASN A 80 1.21 -9.04 9.48
N TYR A 81 0.05 -8.78 8.86
CA TYR A 81 -0.01 -7.85 7.77
C TYR A 81 0.57 -6.52 8.22
N LYS A 82 1.67 -6.13 7.62
CA LYS A 82 2.32 -4.85 7.89
C LYS A 82 1.66 -3.70 7.14
N HIS A 83 0.73 -4.00 6.25
CA HIS A 83 0.04 -3.00 5.44
C HIS A 83 -1.14 -2.42 6.21
N PRO A 84 -1.23 -1.09 6.34
CA PRO A 84 -2.23 -0.44 7.21
C PRO A 84 -3.64 -0.44 6.62
N ILE A 85 -3.81 -0.79 5.36
CA ILE A 85 -5.11 -0.82 4.66
C ILE A 85 -5.24 -2.07 3.79
N ALA A 86 -6.44 -2.63 3.76
CA ALA A 86 -6.75 -3.87 3.06
C ALA A 86 -6.40 -3.83 1.55
N ALA A 87 -6.64 -2.71 0.90
CA ALA A 87 -6.36 -2.53 -0.52
C ALA A 87 -4.89 -2.78 -0.92
N PHE A 88 -3.96 -2.53 -0.01
CA PHE A 88 -2.53 -2.79 -0.16
C PHE A 88 -2.02 -3.86 0.82
N GLY A 89 -2.91 -4.65 1.36
CA GLY A 89 -2.66 -5.80 2.25
C GLY A 89 -3.35 -7.05 1.72
N SER A 90 -4.35 -7.55 2.44
CA SER A 90 -5.05 -8.80 2.13
C SER A 90 -5.74 -8.81 0.76
N GLU A 91 -6.36 -7.72 0.34
CA GLU A 91 -6.94 -7.64 -1.01
C GLU A 91 -5.88 -7.72 -2.11
N ALA A 92 -4.70 -7.12 -1.88
CA ALA A 92 -3.59 -7.17 -2.83
C ALA A 92 -2.89 -8.54 -2.86
N GLU A 93 -2.99 -9.34 -1.82
CA GLU A 93 -2.56 -10.74 -1.81
C GLU A 93 -3.40 -11.56 -2.80
N GLU A 94 -4.70 -11.40 -2.79
CA GLU A 94 -5.61 -12.17 -3.63
C GLU A 94 -5.67 -11.65 -5.06
N LYS A 95 -5.94 -10.36 -5.23
CA LYS A 95 -6.25 -9.74 -6.54
C LYS A 95 -5.08 -8.96 -7.12
N GLY A 96 -4.06 -8.68 -6.31
CA GLY A 96 -2.99 -7.76 -6.65
C GLY A 96 -3.45 -6.31 -6.69
N PHE A 97 -2.48 -5.41 -6.76
CA PHE A 97 -2.71 -3.99 -7.04
C PHE A 97 -1.88 -3.56 -8.26
N ARG A 98 -2.23 -2.42 -8.82
CA ARG A 98 -1.54 -1.88 -9.98
C ARG A 98 -0.52 -0.85 -9.58
N VAL A 99 0.62 -0.83 -10.27
CA VAL A 99 1.57 0.28 -10.21
C VAL A 99 1.71 0.88 -11.60
N ILE A 100 1.57 2.19 -11.69
CA ILE A 100 1.73 2.97 -12.92
C ILE A 100 2.93 3.89 -12.74
N CYS A 101 3.88 3.84 -13.68
CA CYS A 101 4.97 4.82 -13.75
C CYS A 101 4.66 5.83 -14.85
N LEU A 102 4.59 7.09 -14.48
CA LEU A 102 4.23 8.20 -15.37
C LEU A 102 5.35 9.24 -15.39
N PHE A 103 5.79 9.59 -16.58
CA PHE A 103 6.95 10.46 -16.78
C PHE A 103 6.54 11.81 -17.37
N GLY A 104 7.21 12.85 -16.90
CA GLY A 104 6.99 14.21 -17.34
C GLY A 104 5.86 14.93 -16.61
N LYS A 105 5.65 16.19 -16.98
CA LYS A 105 4.68 17.09 -16.34
C LYS A 105 3.26 16.58 -16.53
N THR A 106 2.51 16.51 -15.45
CA THR A 106 1.11 16.05 -15.43
C THR A 106 0.29 16.89 -14.44
N ASP A 107 -1.02 16.83 -14.58
CA ASP A 107 -2.02 17.45 -13.70
C ASP A 107 -3.04 16.42 -13.20
N ALA A 108 -3.92 16.81 -12.29
CA ALA A 108 -4.92 15.93 -11.70
C ALA A 108 -5.91 15.37 -12.72
N SER A 109 -6.28 16.15 -13.74
CA SER A 109 -7.23 15.69 -14.77
C SER A 109 -6.63 14.57 -15.59
N ARG A 110 -5.40 14.76 -16.07
CA ARG A 110 -4.68 13.75 -16.84
C ARG A 110 -4.43 12.47 -16.02
N LEU A 111 -4.16 12.59 -14.71
CA LEU A 111 -4.02 11.44 -13.83
C LEU A 111 -5.33 10.63 -13.75
N ILE A 112 -6.47 11.31 -13.59
CA ILE A 112 -7.79 10.66 -13.55
C ILE A 112 -8.12 10.01 -14.89
N ASP A 113 -7.86 10.69 -16.01
CA ASP A 113 -8.11 10.13 -17.34
C ASP A 113 -7.23 8.89 -17.58
N THR A 114 -5.95 8.96 -17.20
CA THR A 114 -5.06 7.79 -17.23
C THR A 114 -5.61 6.62 -16.43
N PHE A 115 -6.14 6.87 -15.23
CA PHE A 115 -6.74 5.82 -14.41
C PHE A 115 -7.97 5.20 -15.08
N LYS A 116 -8.82 6.02 -15.70
CA LYS A 116 -10.00 5.54 -16.45
C LYS A 116 -9.60 4.69 -17.65
N GLU A 117 -8.55 5.09 -18.37
CA GLU A 117 -8.04 4.38 -19.53
C GLU A 117 -7.41 3.02 -19.18
N VAL A 118 -6.63 2.93 -18.11
CA VAL A 118 -6.05 1.66 -17.65
C VAL A 118 -7.08 0.74 -16.98
N GLY A 119 -8.28 1.25 -16.76
CA GLY A 119 -9.38 0.54 -16.09
C GLY A 119 -9.31 0.64 -14.55
N ASN A 120 -10.48 0.63 -13.94
CA ASN A 120 -10.68 0.83 -12.50
C ASN A 120 -10.85 -0.47 -11.70
N ALA A 121 -10.46 -1.62 -12.26
CA ALA A 121 -10.66 -2.92 -11.60
C ALA A 121 -9.77 -3.15 -10.38
N LYS A 122 -8.60 -2.50 -10.33
CA LYS A 122 -7.60 -2.69 -9.26
C LYS A 122 -7.26 -1.38 -8.55
N HIS A 123 -6.94 -1.45 -7.26
CA HIS A 123 -6.29 -0.36 -6.56
C HIS A 123 -4.99 0.00 -7.25
N THR A 124 -4.67 1.28 -7.34
CA THR A 124 -3.55 1.76 -8.16
C THR A 124 -2.66 2.69 -7.36
N LEU A 125 -1.36 2.42 -7.40
CA LEU A 125 -0.29 3.29 -6.93
C LEU A 125 0.39 3.91 -8.15
N VAL A 126 0.42 5.24 -8.21
CA VAL A 126 1.06 5.98 -9.30
C VAL A 126 2.38 6.55 -8.83
N LEU A 127 3.44 6.28 -9.57
CA LEU A 127 4.78 6.82 -9.34
C LEU A 127 5.05 7.91 -10.39
N LEU A 128 5.25 9.14 -9.92
CA LEU A 128 5.51 10.29 -10.81
C LEU A 128 6.96 10.75 -10.71
N ASP A 129 7.60 10.93 -11.85
CA ASP A 129 8.91 11.59 -11.90
C ASP A 129 8.83 13.12 -11.82
N TYR A 130 7.63 13.66 -11.64
CA TYR A 130 7.28 15.06 -11.54
C TYR A 130 6.73 15.42 -10.16
N ALA A 131 6.92 16.66 -9.72
CA ALA A 131 6.36 17.16 -8.45
C ALA A 131 4.95 17.74 -8.69
N LEU A 132 3.93 17.11 -8.11
CA LEU A 132 2.55 17.54 -8.25
C LEU A 132 2.26 18.72 -7.29
N PRO A 133 1.82 19.91 -7.79
CA PRO A 133 1.48 21.03 -6.94
C PRO A 133 0.36 20.71 -5.95
N LEU A 134 0.33 21.38 -4.80
CA LEU A 134 -0.67 21.14 -3.75
C LEU A 134 -2.11 21.37 -4.26
N ALA A 135 -2.31 22.35 -5.14
CA ALA A 135 -3.60 22.60 -5.77
C ALA A 135 -4.09 21.38 -6.55
N GLU A 136 -3.22 20.79 -7.35
CA GLU A 136 -3.52 19.58 -8.14
C GLU A 136 -3.80 18.36 -7.23
N ARG A 137 -3.06 18.22 -6.13
CA ARG A 137 -3.34 17.15 -5.14
C ARG A 137 -4.73 17.29 -4.53
N ARG A 138 -5.17 18.51 -4.22
CA ARG A 138 -6.51 18.78 -3.69
C ARG A 138 -7.61 18.50 -4.73
N ILE A 139 -7.35 18.82 -5.99
CA ILE A 139 -8.26 18.49 -7.11
C ILE A 139 -8.36 16.97 -7.25
N LEU A 140 -7.22 16.28 -7.24
CA LEU A 140 -7.16 14.82 -7.29
C LEU A 140 -7.97 14.20 -6.15
N ALA A 141 -7.77 14.62 -4.91
CA ALA A 141 -8.49 14.13 -3.74
C ALA A 141 -10.02 14.31 -3.83
N ARG A 142 -10.49 15.39 -4.44
CA ARG A 142 -11.93 15.61 -4.69
C ARG A 142 -12.46 14.70 -5.79
N LYS A 143 -11.76 14.65 -6.92
CA LYS A 143 -12.19 13.84 -8.08
C LYS A 143 -12.16 12.35 -7.79
N THR A 144 -11.20 11.85 -7.02
CA THR A 144 -11.14 10.43 -6.66
C THR A 144 -12.32 9.98 -5.81
N LYS A 145 -12.94 10.90 -5.05
CA LYS A 145 -14.15 10.58 -4.27
C LYS A 145 -15.39 10.36 -5.14
N THR A 146 -15.49 11.08 -6.24
CA THR A 146 -16.68 11.07 -7.10
C THR A 146 -16.53 10.14 -8.30
N ASP A 147 -15.38 10.07 -8.90
CA ASP A 147 -15.18 9.49 -10.23
C ASP A 147 -14.65 8.06 -10.20
N LEU A 148 -14.13 7.60 -9.06
CA LEU A 148 -13.49 6.29 -8.97
C LEU A 148 -14.29 5.35 -8.08
N SER A 149 -14.93 4.39 -8.67
CA SER A 149 -15.84 3.38 -8.10
C SER A 149 -15.21 2.59 -6.92
N GLY A 150 -14.92 3.27 -5.81
CA GLY A 150 -14.41 2.66 -4.57
C GLY A 150 -12.98 2.14 -4.62
N LYS A 151 -12.24 2.34 -5.72
CA LYS A 151 -10.84 1.94 -5.83
C LYS A 151 -9.92 3.08 -5.42
N ILE A 152 -8.82 2.73 -4.74
CA ILE A 152 -7.79 3.69 -4.36
C ILE A 152 -6.97 4.04 -5.58
N PHE A 153 -6.74 5.34 -5.73
CA PHE A 153 -5.78 5.91 -6.66
C PHE A 153 -4.85 6.83 -5.88
N ALA A 154 -3.70 6.28 -5.48
CA ALA A 154 -2.74 6.96 -4.63
C ALA A 154 -1.51 7.38 -5.45
N VAL A 155 -1.03 8.60 -5.24
CA VAL A 155 0.06 9.18 -6.00
C VAL A 155 1.27 9.44 -5.11
N VAL A 156 2.41 8.91 -5.51
CA VAL A 156 3.73 9.23 -4.97
C VAL A 156 4.49 10.00 -6.04
N ASP A 157 4.82 11.25 -5.75
CA ASP A 157 5.60 12.09 -6.62
C ASP A 157 7.00 12.37 -6.03
N ARG A 158 7.79 13.18 -6.72
CA ARG A 158 9.16 13.49 -6.28
C ARG A 158 9.23 14.17 -4.92
N VAL A 159 8.25 15.00 -4.55
CA VAL A 159 8.23 15.66 -3.24
C VAL A 159 7.96 14.65 -2.13
N VAL A 160 6.97 13.79 -2.33
CA VAL A 160 6.67 12.69 -1.41
C VAL A 160 7.84 11.73 -1.32
N LEU A 161 8.47 11.39 -2.43
CA LEU A 161 9.66 10.53 -2.45
C LEU A 161 10.80 11.11 -1.60
N VAL A 162 11.14 12.39 -1.80
CA VAL A 162 12.22 13.05 -1.02
C VAL A 162 11.88 13.09 0.46
N TYR A 163 10.62 13.40 0.80
CA TYR A 163 10.16 13.36 2.19
C TYR A 163 10.32 11.97 2.81
N LEU A 164 9.87 10.93 2.12
CA LEU A 164 9.97 9.53 2.57
C LEU A 164 11.41 9.05 2.68
N ALA A 165 12.27 9.44 1.74
CA ALA A 165 13.69 9.11 1.79
C ALA A 165 14.40 9.78 2.97
N LYS A 166 14.09 11.06 3.24
CA LYS A 166 14.66 11.81 4.38
C LYS A 166 14.24 11.24 5.74
N HIS A 167 13.01 10.78 5.84
CA HIS A 167 12.41 10.25 7.08
C HIS A 167 12.32 8.72 7.09
N TYR A 168 13.14 8.06 6.29
CA TYR A 168 13.10 6.61 6.17
C TYR A 168 13.28 5.91 7.52
N THR A 169 12.41 4.93 7.76
CA THR A 169 12.47 4.04 8.92
C THR A 169 12.01 2.65 8.49
N GLU A 170 12.90 1.66 8.56
CA GLU A 170 12.65 0.31 8.06
C GLU A 170 11.36 -0.31 8.62
N THR A 171 11.08 -0.12 9.89
CA THR A 171 9.97 -0.77 10.61
C THR A 171 8.60 -0.12 10.39
N ALA A 172 8.54 1.11 9.89
CA ALA A 172 7.29 1.88 9.76
C ALA A 172 7.07 2.51 8.38
N MET A 173 7.88 2.13 7.40
CA MET A 173 7.91 2.80 6.09
C MET A 173 6.57 2.72 5.37
N ASN A 174 5.89 1.57 5.39
CA ASN A 174 4.57 1.39 4.80
C ASN A 174 3.50 2.27 5.46
N ARG A 175 3.52 2.41 6.79
CA ARG A 175 2.59 3.31 7.51
C ARG A 175 2.85 4.76 7.15
N MET A 176 4.11 5.16 7.06
CA MET A 176 4.50 6.52 6.69
C MET A 176 4.08 6.82 5.25
N LEU A 177 4.33 5.91 4.31
CA LEU A 177 3.86 6.03 2.93
C LEU A 177 2.34 6.26 2.90
N MET A 178 1.55 5.40 3.55
CA MET A 178 0.10 5.52 3.56
C MET A 178 -0.37 6.81 4.23
N ALA A 179 0.23 7.22 5.34
CA ALA A 179 -0.12 8.47 6.02
C ALA A 179 0.07 9.71 5.14
N VAL A 180 1.06 9.69 4.25
CA VAL A 180 1.35 10.83 3.35
C VAL A 180 0.48 10.83 2.10
N ILE A 181 0.17 9.66 1.51
CA ILE A 181 -0.57 9.59 0.24
C ILE A 181 -2.08 9.54 0.41
N MET A 182 -2.59 8.90 1.47
CA MET A 182 -4.03 8.70 1.67
C MET A 182 -4.87 9.98 1.85
N PRO A 183 -4.36 11.08 2.43
CA PRO A 183 -5.11 12.35 2.47
C PRO A 183 -5.50 12.91 1.10
N PHE A 184 -4.80 12.49 0.04
CA PHE A 184 -5.04 12.90 -1.35
C PHE A 184 -5.62 11.76 -2.21
N ALA A 185 -6.04 10.68 -1.59
CA ALA A 185 -6.74 9.57 -2.23
C ALA A 185 -8.10 9.35 -1.58
N SER A 186 -9.03 8.72 -2.28
CA SER A 186 -10.30 8.31 -1.69
C SER A 186 -10.19 6.84 -1.26
N TYR A 187 -10.46 6.59 0.00
CA TYR A 187 -10.58 5.23 0.54
C TYR A 187 -11.75 5.16 1.50
N GLN A 188 -12.65 4.20 1.23
CA GLN A 188 -13.75 3.91 2.13
C GLN A 188 -13.43 2.61 2.87
N PRO A 189 -13.03 2.69 4.16
CA PRO A 189 -12.67 1.51 4.94
C PRO A 189 -13.90 0.68 5.36
N TYR A 190 -15.10 1.28 5.28
CA TYR A 190 -16.33 0.60 5.63
C TYR A 190 -16.83 -0.23 4.45
N ILE A 191 -17.04 -1.51 4.69
CA ILE A 191 -17.62 -2.43 3.74
C ILE A 191 -19.12 -2.45 4.04
N ASP A 192 -19.90 -1.86 3.13
CA ASP A 192 -21.37 -1.77 3.21
C ASP A 192 -22.09 -2.99 2.64
N LYS A 193 -21.35 -3.84 1.92
CA LYS A 193 -21.86 -5.09 1.33
C LYS A 193 -21.30 -6.29 2.08
N SER A 194 -22.08 -7.37 2.13
CA SER A 194 -21.59 -8.64 2.66
C SER A 194 -20.35 -9.09 1.86
N VAL A 195 -19.24 -9.17 2.53
CA VAL A 195 -17.98 -9.71 1.98
C VAL A 195 -17.85 -11.12 2.52
N ASP A 196 -17.46 -12.05 1.67
CA ASP A 196 -17.28 -13.45 2.09
C ASP A 196 -16.17 -13.59 3.15
N ILE A 197 -15.15 -12.75 3.06
CA ILE A 197 -14.02 -12.73 4.01
C ILE A 197 -13.72 -11.27 4.41
N MET A 198 -13.73 -11.01 5.73
CA MET A 198 -13.35 -9.71 6.27
C MET A 198 -11.84 -9.53 6.19
N PRO A 199 -11.33 -8.45 5.55
CA PRO A 199 -9.90 -8.16 5.55
C PRO A 199 -9.36 -7.96 6.97
N GLN A 200 -8.21 -8.59 7.26
CA GLN A 200 -7.63 -8.59 8.62
C GLN A 200 -7.24 -7.19 9.09
N GLU A 201 -6.83 -6.32 8.20
CA GLU A 201 -6.40 -4.95 8.51
C GLU A 201 -7.55 -4.07 9.03
N ILE A 202 -8.80 -4.41 8.69
CA ILE A 202 -9.99 -3.69 9.14
C ILE A 202 -10.77 -4.43 10.22
N PHE A 203 -10.37 -5.68 10.55
CA PHE A 203 -10.95 -6.43 11.64
C PHE A 203 -10.33 -5.97 12.97
N ILE A 204 -11.03 -5.09 13.67
CA ILE A 204 -10.55 -4.48 14.91
C ILE A 204 -11.40 -4.97 16.09
N GLY A 205 -10.74 -5.39 17.17
CA GLY A 205 -11.38 -5.88 18.38
C GLY A 205 -11.58 -7.39 18.39
N ARG A 206 -12.37 -7.87 19.34
CA ARG A 206 -12.78 -9.29 19.51
C ARG A 206 -11.64 -10.32 19.54
N LYS A 207 -10.47 -9.91 20.00
CA LYS A 207 -9.31 -10.81 20.13
C LYS A 207 -9.60 -11.99 21.06
N TYR A 208 -10.31 -11.74 22.13
CA TYR A 208 -10.66 -12.77 23.10
C TYR A 208 -11.60 -13.83 22.53
N GLU A 209 -12.61 -13.41 21.76
CA GLU A 209 -13.52 -14.33 21.09
C GLU A 209 -12.80 -15.13 20.01
N LEU A 210 -11.90 -14.49 19.26
CA LEU A 210 -11.11 -15.15 18.22
C LEU A 210 -10.17 -16.19 18.84
N GLU A 211 -9.46 -15.87 19.94
CA GLU A 211 -8.59 -16.81 20.66
C GLU A 211 -9.36 -18.03 21.21
N LYS A 212 -10.60 -17.80 21.66
CA LYS A 212 -11.46 -18.91 22.09
C LYS A 212 -11.91 -19.81 20.96
N ILE A 213 -12.27 -19.25 19.80
CA ILE A 213 -12.69 -20.01 18.62
C ILE A 213 -11.52 -20.80 18.05
N GLU A 214 -10.32 -20.23 18.05
CA GLU A 214 -9.09 -20.88 17.57
C GLU A 214 -8.53 -21.92 18.55
N SER A 215 -9.05 -21.96 19.79
CA SER A 215 -8.60 -22.94 20.78
C SER A 215 -8.97 -24.38 20.37
N PRO A 216 -8.02 -25.31 20.33
CA PRO A 216 -8.28 -26.69 19.95
C PRO A 216 -9.10 -27.47 20.97
N THR A 217 -9.41 -26.87 22.11
CA THR A 217 -10.13 -27.52 23.22
C THR A 217 -11.60 -27.13 23.24
N GLY A 218 -12.46 -28.06 22.84
CA GLY A 218 -13.90 -27.96 22.98
C GLY A 218 -14.66 -27.56 21.72
N ILE A 219 -15.98 -27.54 21.85
CA ILE A 219 -16.90 -27.09 20.80
C ILE A 219 -17.29 -25.65 21.12
N ASN A 220 -17.07 -24.73 20.20
CA ASN A 220 -17.46 -23.33 20.34
C ASN A 220 -18.75 -23.06 19.56
N ILE A 221 -19.74 -22.45 20.23
CA ILE A 221 -20.98 -22.01 19.62
C ILE A 221 -20.98 -20.49 19.59
N VAL A 222 -20.97 -19.93 18.38
CA VAL A 222 -21.02 -18.47 18.18
C VAL A 222 -22.48 -18.06 17.96
N TYR A 223 -23.07 -17.35 18.93
CA TYR A 223 -24.44 -16.86 18.84
C TYR A 223 -24.50 -15.34 19.05
N GLY A 224 -25.59 -14.73 18.60
CA GLY A 224 -25.80 -13.28 18.75
C GLY A 224 -26.79 -12.76 17.69
N GLY A 225 -27.20 -11.51 17.84
CA GLY A 225 -28.10 -10.83 16.93
C GLY A 225 -27.60 -10.74 15.49
N ARG A 226 -28.49 -10.38 14.58
CA ARG A 226 -28.16 -10.15 13.17
C ARG A 226 -27.17 -8.99 13.05
N GLN A 227 -26.24 -9.06 12.12
CA GLN A 227 -25.23 -8.02 11.85
C GLN A 227 -24.22 -7.73 13.00
N LEU A 228 -24.08 -8.60 13.98
CA LEU A 228 -23.10 -8.47 15.05
C LEU A 228 -21.71 -9.05 14.72
N GLY A 229 -21.44 -9.29 13.45
CA GLY A 229 -20.10 -9.71 12.99
C GLY A 229 -19.74 -11.18 13.29
N LYS A 230 -20.72 -12.07 13.46
CA LYS A 230 -20.47 -13.52 13.66
C LYS A 230 -19.68 -14.14 12.50
N SER A 231 -20.10 -13.87 11.27
CA SER A 231 -19.43 -14.37 10.06
C SER A 231 -18.03 -13.77 9.83
N ALA A 232 -17.72 -12.67 10.49
CA ALA A 232 -16.38 -12.09 10.43
C ALA A 232 -15.41 -12.74 11.45
N LEU A 233 -15.94 -13.49 12.42
CA LEU A 233 -15.17 -14.27 13.40
C LEU A 233 -14.83 -15.68 12.88
N LEU A 234 -15.63 -16.21 11.98
CA LEU A 234 -15.49 -17.54 11.37
C LEU A 234 -14.74 -17.49 10.04
#